data_c95e6e8e70943db4d4ab4954c815717a
#
_entry.id   c95e6e8e70943db4d4ab4954c815717a
#
_cell.length_a   1.000
_cell.length_b   1.000
_cell.length_c   1.000
_cell.angle_alpha   90.00
_cell.angle_beta   90.00
_cell.angle_gamma   90.00
#
_symmetry.space_group_name_H-M   'P 1'
#
loop_
_entity.id
_entity.type
_entity.pdbx_description
1 polymer ?
#
loop_
_entity_poly.entity_id
_entity_poly.type
_entity_poly.pdbx_seq_one_letter_code
_entity_poly.pdbx_strand_id
1 'polypeptide(L)'
;YEYLIRKFAENSGKSAGEFYTPAEVGLVIARIMDAEPGMDIYDPCSGSAGLLIKCELVLQEKMNLRSRKTFAPARLYGQENEPGTWAMANMNMIIHDMEGEIQIGDTFRKPKFRTGNRLRTFDRVVANPMWNQTEFKEKDYDADELDRFPKDAGFPGSKADWGWVQHILASLNDKGRAAVVLDTGAASRGSGNANTNKEKDVRRWFVEQDLIEGVLYLPENLFYNTSAPGVIIVLNQAKPQERKGKLFLLNASREFSKGDPKNYIPADAIVRIADTFTAWKEKEKYSRIVTREEIAKNDFNISPSRYIHTGEADEYRPIAEIVEELNALEDEAKATDAALKAILARIGV
;
A
#
# COMPACT_ATOMS: atom_id res chain seq x y z
N TYR A 1 2.48 -23.84 9.25
CA TYR A 1 1.82 -23.62 7.97
C TYR A 1 2.26 -22.30 7.33
N GLU A 2 2.22 -21.16 8.03
CA GLU A 2 2.75 -19.88 7.55
C GLU A 2 4.21 -19.96 7.07
N TYR A 3 5.05 -20.73 7.78
CA TYR A 3 6.42 -21.02 7.35
C TYR A 3 6.47 -21.70 5.98
N LEU A 4 5.60 -22.69 5.73
CA LEU A 4 5.52 -23.38 4.44
C LEU A 4 5.05 -22.45 3.32
N ILE A 5 3.99 -21.66 3.56
CA ILE A 5 3.51 -20.66 2.57
C ILE A 5 4.63 -19.68 2.23
N ARG A 6 5.36 -19.19 3.24
CA ARG A 6 6.52 -18.32 3.04
C ARG A 6 7.59 -19.00 2.19
N LYS A 7 7.92 -20.27 2.48
CA LYS A 7 8.90 -21.03 1.70
C LYS A 7 8.45 -21.30 0.26
N PHE A 8 7.18 -21.53 0.02
CA PHE A 8 6.62 -21.59 -1.33
C PHE A 8 6.75 -20.24 -2.04
N ALA A 9 6.45 -19.14 -1.37
CA ALA A 9 6.61 -17.80 -1.89
C ALA A 9 8.06 -17.47 -2.24
N GLU A 10 9.05 -17.88 -1.41
CA GLU A 10 10.48 -17.70 -1.65
C GLU A 10 11.01 -18.49 -2.86
N ASN A 11 10.45 -19.67 -3.13
CA ASN A 11 10.98 -20.62 -4.13
C ASN A 11 10.22 -20.68 -5.45
N SER A 12 9.03 -20.11 -5.53
CA SER A 12 8.23 -20.12 -6.75
C SER A 12 8.71 -19.07 -7.76
N GLY A 13 9.76 -19.25 -8.49
CA GLY A 13 10.39 -18.33 -9.46
C GLY A 13 9.50 -17.51 -10.44
N LYS A 14 8.21 -17.49 -10.20
CA LYS A 14 7.21 -16.53 -10.68
C LYS A 14 6.85 -15.65 -9.49
N SER A 15 6.92 -14.32 -9.62
CA SER A 15 6.28 -13.30 -8.79
C SER A 15 5.81 -13.73 -7.38
N ALA A 16 6.67 -14.39 -6.62
CA ALA A 16 6.32 -14.98 -5.31
C ALA A 16 5.79 -13.96 -4.30
N GLY A 17 6.06 -12.68 -4.52
CA GLY A 17 5.44 -11.57 -3.80
C GLY A 17 3.97 -11.33 -4.16
N GLU A 18 3.46 -11.95 -5.23
CA GLU A 18 2.04 -11.82 -5.61
C GLU A 18 1.12 -12.52 -4.61
N PHE A 19 1.62 -13.47 -3.81
CA PHE A 19 0.79 -14.32 -2.96
C PHE A 19 0.98 -14.12 -1.46
N TYR A 20 1.99 -13.36 -1.06
CA TYR A 20 2.34 -13.27 0.35
C TYR A 20 2.66 -11.84 0.80
N THR A 21 1.80 -11.29 1.63
CA THR A 21 2.08 -10.05 2.36
C THR A 21 2.91 -10.38 3.60
N PRO A 22 4.04 -9.68 3.85
CA PRO A 22 4.81 -9.87 5.09
C PRO A 22 3.91 -9.80 6.33
N ALA A 23 4.12 -10.74 7.26
CA ALA A 23 3.25 -10.91 8.41
C ALA A 23 3.13 -9.63 9.25
N GLU A 24 4.24 -8.92 9.42
CA GLU A 24 4.34 -7.66 10.14
C GLU A 24 3.57 -6.53 9.48
N VAL A 25 3.58 -6.44 8.15
CA VAL A 25 2.76 -5.47 7.39
C VAL A 25 1.28 -5.78 7.59
N GLY A 26 0.90 -7.06 7.55
CA GLY A 26 -0.46 -7.51 7.84
C GLY A 26 -0.90 -7.16 9.26
N LEU A 27 -0.03 -7.28 10.25
CA LEU A 27 -0.33 -6.90 11.64
C LEU A 27 -0.48 -5.38 11.80
N VAL A 28 0.34 -4.56 11.13
CA VAL A 28 0.17 -3.11 11.10
C VAL A 28 -1.20 -2.74 10.55
N ILE A 29 -1.58 -3.32 9.40
CA ILE A 29 -2.88 -3.09 8.76
C ILE A 29 -4.02 -3.51 9.70
N ALA A 30 -3.97 -4.71 10.26
CA ALA A 30 -5.01 -5.24 11.13
C ALA A 30 -5.24 -4.36 12.38
N ARG A 31 -4.16 -3.88 13.00
CA ARG A 31 -4.24 -2.96 14.14
C ARG A 31 -4.83 -1.59 13.75
N ILE A 32 -4.45 -1.03 12.60
CA ILE A 32 -4.99 0.24 12.09
C ILE A 32 -6.48 0.10 11.73
N MET A 33 -6.87 -1.02 11.13
CA MET A 33 -8.26 -1.28 10.76
C MET A 33 -9.17 -1.42 11.96
N ASP A 34 -8.63 -1.81 13.11
CA ASP A 34 -9.33 -1.87 14.40
C ASP A 34 -10.73 -2.48 14.28
N ALA A 35 -10.78 -3.74 13.81
CA ALA A 35 -12.01 -4.47 13.65
C ALA A 35 -12.76 -4.64 14.98
N GLU A 36 -14.11 -4.66 14.89
CA GLU A 36 -15.00 -4.93 16.02
C GLU A 36 -15.77 -6.25 15.79
N PRO A 37 -16.29 -6.87 16.87
CA PRO A 37 -17.01 -8.12 16.77
C PRO A 37 -18.18 -8.07 15.78
N GLY A 38 -18.27 -9.10 14.93
CA GLY A 38 -19.33 -9.27 13.94
C GLY A 38 -19.21 -8.43 12.67
N MET A 39 -18.11 -7.66 12.51
CA MET A 39 -17.85 -6.92 11.28
C MET A 39 -17.59 -7.85 10.08
N ASP A 40 -17.97 -7.39 8.90
CA ASP A 40 -17.63 -7.98 7.61
C ASP A 40 -16.32 -7.38 7.10
N ILE A 41 -15.31 -8.24 6.88
CA ILE A 41 -13.98 -7.83 6.39
C ILE A 41 -13.75 -8.46 5.02
N TYR A 42 -13.33 -7.66 4.04
CA TYR A 42 -13.13 -8.08 2.66
C TYR A 42 -11.71 -7.85 2.17
N ASP A 43 -11.20 -8.81 1.39
CA ASP A 43 -9.97 -8.67 0.61
C ASP A 43 -10.25 -9.03 -0.86
N PRO A 44 -10.22 -8.05 -1.78
CA PRO A 44 -10.52 -8.26 -3.20
C PRO A 44 -9.44 -9.05 -3.96
N CYS A 45 -8.27 -9.26 -3.36
CA CYS A 45 -7.12 -9.98 -3.95
C CYS A 45 -6.42 -10.81 -2.86
N SER A 46 -7.18 -11.70 -2.24
CA SER A 46 -6.91 -12.27 -0.92
C SER A 46 -5.61 -13.09 -0.81
N GLY A 47 -5.02 -13.49 -1.93
CA GLY A 47 -3.84 -14.35 -1.87
C GLY A 47 -4.13 -15.58 -1.01
N SER A 48 -3.28 -15.84 -0.02
CA SER A 48 -3.45 -16.91 0.97
C SER A 48 -4.41 -16.57 2.12
N ALA A 49 -5.21 -15.49 2.03
CA ALA A 49 -6.07 -14.94 3.08
C ALA A 49 -5.32 -14.40 4.31
N GLY A 50 -4.01 -14.15 4.19
CA GLY A 50 -3.18 -13.75 5.33
C GLY A 50 -3.59 -12.43 5.98
N LEU A 51 -4.02 -11.42 5.20
CA LEU A 51 -4.51 -10.14 5.74
C LEU A 51 -5.82 -10.32 6.51
N LEU A 52 -6.77 -11.09 5.96
CA LEU A 52 -8.05 -11.38 6.60
C LEU A 52 -7.85 -12.08 7.95
N ILE A 53 -7.05 -13.14 7.98
CA ILE A 53 -6.74 -13.90 9.20
C ILE A 53 -6.11 -13.00 10.26
N LYS A 54 -5.17 -12.12 9.88
CA LYS A 54 -4.54 -11.21 10.83
C LYS A 54 -5.53 -10.20 11.43
N CYS A 55 -6.52 -9.76 10.68
CA CYS A 55 -7.58 -8.91 11.22
C CYS A 55 -8.38 -9.61 12.33
N GLU A 56 -8.76 -10.88 12.13
CA GLU A 56 -9.44 -11.66 13.17
C GLU A 56 -8.53 -11.96 14.37
N LEU A 57 -7.27 -12.34 14.15
CA LEU A 57 -6.33 -12.59 15.25
C LEU A 57 -6.11 -11.36 16.13
N VAL A 58 -5.99 -10.17 15.53
CA VAL A 58 -5.89 -8.90 16.26
C VAL A 58 -7.18 -8.58 17.00
N LEU A 59 -8.34 -8.88 16.42
CA LEU A 59 -9.64 -8.77 17.11
C LEU A 59 -9.71 -9.69 18.33
N GLN A 60 -9.30 -10.95 18.21
CA GLN A 60 -9.25 -11.92 19.31
C GLN A 60 -8.32 -11.42 20.43
N GLU A 61 -7.11 -10.95 20.11
CA GLU A 61 -6.20 -10.34 21.06
C GLU A 61 -6.86 -9.18 21.81
N LYS A 62 -7.49 -8.26 21.10
CA LYS A 62 -8.23 -7.11 21.64
C LYS A 62 -9.36 -7.54 22.57
N MET A 63 -10.14 -8.57 22.22
CA MET A 63 -11.24 -9.06 23.03
C MET A 63 -10.74 -9.77 24.30
N ASN A 64 -9.66 -10.54 24.20
CA ASN A 64 -9.01 -11.17 25.36
C ASN A 64 -8.50 -10.11 26.37
N LEU A 65 -7.85 -9.05 25.88
CA LEU A 65 -7.39 -7.93 26.73
C LEU A 65 -8.55 -7.21 27.41
N ARG A 66 -9.74 -7.16 26.78
CA ARG A 66 -10.98 -6.60 27.38
C ARG A 66 -11.72 -7.60 28.30
N SER A 67 -11.14 -8.77 28.59
CA SER A 67 -11.75 -9.85 29.38
C SER A 67 -13.10 -10.33 28.82
N ARG A 68 -13.34 -10.17 27.55
CA ARG A 68 -14.54 -10.67 26.85
C ARG A 68 -14.27 -12.08 26.32
N LYS A 69 -14.74 -13.10 27.05
CA LYS A 69 -14.53 -14.51 26.72
C LYS A 69 -15.39 -15.01 25.55
N THR A 70 -16.50 -14.34 25.28
CA THR A 70 -17.42 -14.66 24.18
C THR A 70 -17.73 -13.41 23.38
N PHE A 71 -17.51 -13.46 22.08
CA PHE A 71 -17.84 -12.38 21.13
C PHE A 71 -18.12 -13.00 19.76
N ALA A 72 -18.82 -12.27 18.90
CA ALA A 72 -19.01 -12.70 17.51
C ALA A 72 -17.69 -12.49 16.74
N PRO A 73 -17.13 -13.51 16.08
CA PRO A 73 -15.96 -13.33 15.24
C PRO A 73 -16.27 -12.38 14.07
N ALA A 74 -15.24 -11.84 13.45
CA ALA A 74 -15.40 -11.17 12.17
C ALA A 74 -15.70 -12.21 11.07
N ARG A 75 -16.51 -11.81 10.09
CA ARG A 75 -16.78 -12.63 8.92
C ARG A 75 -15.85 -12.20 7.79
N LEU A 76 -15.05 -13.13 7.29
CA LEU A 76 -13.97 -12.87 6.37
C LEU A 76 -14.40 -13.22 4.94
N TYR A 77 -14.24 -12.28 4.02
CA TYR A 77 -14.59 -12.44 2.62
C TYR A 77 -13.39 -12.16 1.75
N GLY A 78 -13.07 -13.06 0.84
CA GLY A 78 -11.94 -12.91 -0.07
C GLY A 78 -12.28 -13.29 -1.49
N GLN A 79 -11.59 -12.69 -2.44
CA GLN A 79 -11.62 -13.15 -3.82
C GLN A 79 -10.20 -13.34 -4.34
N GLU A 80 -9.94 -14.47 -5.00
CA GLU A 80 -8.62 -14.82 -5.52
C GLU A 80 -8.75 -15.39 -6.93
N ASN A 81 -7.89 -14.96 -7.83
CA ASN A 81 -7.97 -15.34 -9.24
C ASN A 81 -7.22 -16.65 -9.55
N GLU A 82 -6.17 -16.95 -8.82
CA GLU A 82 -5.31 -18.10 -9.06
C GLU A 82 -5.84 -19.35 -8.29
N PRO A 83 -6.19 -20.47 -8.97
CA PRO A 83 -6.81 -21.62 -8.31
C PRO A 83 -5.98 -22.26 -7.18
N GLY A 84 -4.66 -22.34 -7.35
CA GLY A 84 -3.77 -22.90 -6.33
C GLY A 84 -3.71 -22.03 -5.07
N THR A 85 -3.64 -20.71 -5.25
CA THR A 85 -3.64 -19.73 -4.19
C THR A 85 -5.00 -19.68 -3.49
N TRP A 86 -6.11 -19.77 -4.25
CA TRP A 86 -7.45 -19.91 -3.69
C TRP A 86 -7.59 -21.15 -2.80
N ALA A 87 -7.06 -22.29 -3.24
CA ALA A 87 -7.06 -23.51 -2.42
C ALA A 87 -6.25 -23.34 -1.14
N MET A 88 -5.07 -22.70 -1.22
CA MET A 88 -4.27 -22.35 -0.03
C MET A 88 -5.01 -21.41 0.91
N ALA A 89 -5.73 -20.41 0.40
CA ALA A 89 -6.52 -19.50 1.21
C ALA A 89 -7.61 -20.24 2.00
N ASN A 90 -8.36 -21.14 1.36
CA ASN A 90 -9.38 -21.95 2.04
C ASN A 90 -8.78 -22.89 3.10
N MET A 91 -7.64 -23.54 2.79
CA MET A 91 -6.92 -24.34 3.79
C MET A 91 -6.48 -23.48 4.99
N ASN A 92 -5.98 -22.27 4.72
CA ASN A 92 -5.52 -21.36 5.77
C ASN A 92 -6.68 -20.92 6.68
N MET A 93 -7.84 -20.60 6.08
CA MET A 93 -9.07 -20.30 6.82
C MET A 93 -9.47 -21.46 7.74
N ILE A 94 -9.47 -22.69 7.25
CA ILE A 94 -9.82 -23.90 8.02
C ILE A 94 -8.81 -24.14 9.16
N ILE A 95 -7.51 -24.05 8.89
CA ILE A 95 -6.46 -24.28 9.89
C ILE A 95 -6.54 -23.30 11.05
N HIS A 96 -6.94 -22.06 10.76
CA HIS A 96 -7.10 -21.01 11.77
C HIS A 96 -8.51 -20.95 12.38
N ASP A 97 -9.41 -21.86 12.01
CA ASP A 97 -10.81 -21.89 12.47
C ASP A 97 -11.53 -20.56 12.23
N MET A 98 -11.39 -20.01 11.00
CA MET A 98 -11.95 -18.72 10.63
C MET A 98 -13.29 -18.85 9.94
N GLU A 99 -14.25 -17.99 10.32
CA GLU A 99 -15.53 -17.87 9.62
C GLU A 99 -15.39 -17.00 8.37
N GLY A 100 -15.86 -17.47 7.21
CA GLY A 100 -15.82 -16.66 6.01
C GLY A 100 -15.93 -17.44 4.72
N GLU A 101 -15.71 -16.74 3.62
CA GLU A 101 -15.86 -17.26 2.27
C GLU A 101 -14.79 -16.69 1.34
N ILE A 102 -14.05 -17.56 0.66
CA ILE A 102 -13.08 -17.16 -0.38
C ILE A 102 -13.61 -17.62 -1.73
N GLN A 103 -13.97 -16.67 -2.59
CA GLN A 103 -14.46 -16.92 -3.95
C GLN A 103 -13.30 -16.94 -4.96
N ILE A 104 -13.40 -17.86 -5.96
CA ILE A 104 -12.45 -17.89 -7.06
C ILE A 104 -12.90 -17.00 -8.22
N GLY A 105 -11.99 -16.20 -8.76
CA GLY A 105 -12.19 -15.42 -9.98
C GLY A 105 -11.54 -14.04 -9.96
N ASP A 106 -11.44 -13.46 -11.14
CA ASP A 106 -10.89 -12.12 -11.37
C ASP A 106 -11.83 -11.04 -10.80
N THR A 107 -11.42 -10.40 -9.74
CA THR A 107 -12.18 -9.33 -9.06
C THR A 107 -12.39 -8.12 -9.95
N PHE A 108 -11.38 -7.79 -10.75
CA PHE A 108 -11.44 -6.59 -11.58
C PHE A 108 -12.51 -6.73 -12.67
N ARG A 109 -12.56 -7.91 -13.34
CA ARG A 109 -13.51 -8.18 -14.42
C ARG A 109 -14.83 -8.77 -13.95
N LYS A 110 -14.81 -9.59 -12.88
CA LYS A 110 -16.00 -10.33 -12.39
C LYS A 110 -16.02 -10.40 -10.86
N PRO A 111 -16.27 -9.27 -10.17
CA PRO A 111 -16.41 -9.31 -8.72
C PRO A 111 -17.56 -10.24 -8.31
N LYS A 112 -17.31 -11.11 -7.34
CA LYS A 112 -18.23 -12.17 -6.90
C LYS A 112 -19.19 -11.73 -5.80
N PHE A 113 -18.73 -10.85 -4.92
CA PHE A 113 -19.54 -10.37 -3.81
C PHE A 113 -20.50 -9.26 -4.28
N ARG A 114 -21.74 -9.67 -4.54
CA ARG A 114 -22.81 -8.82 -5.07
C ARG A 114 -24.08 -8.97 -4.26
N THR A 115 -24.88 -7.91 -4.22
CA THR A 115 -26.27 -7.91 -3.76
C THR A 115 -27.13 -7.40 -4.92
N GLY A 116 -27.68 -8.33 -5.69
CA GLY A 116 -28.34 -8.03 -6.97
C GLY A 116 -27.33 -7.45 -7.99
N ASN A 117 -27.65 -6.27 -8.53
CA ASN A 117 -26.80 -5.56 -9.51
C ASN A 117 -25.83 -4.56 -8.87
N ARG A 118 -25.54 -4.68 -7.58
CA ARG A 118 -24.62 -3.81 -6.86
C ARG A 118 -23.54 -4.63 -6.19
N LEU A 119 -22.38 -4.02 -5.93
CA LEU A 119 -21.40 -4.60 -5.03
C LEU A 119 -21.98 -4.76 -3.63
N ARG A 120 -21.63 -5.86 -2.97
CA ARG A 120 -21.76 -5.97 -1.53
C ARG A 120 -20.76 -5.02 -0.88
N THR A 121 -21.18 -4.34 0.18
CA THR A 121 -20.34 -3.44 0.95
C THR A 121 -19.94 -4.06 2.27
N PHE A 122 -18.78 -3.63 2.80
CA PHE A 122 -18.11 -4.20 3.96
C PHE A 122 -17.70 -3.11 4.95
N ASP A 123 -17.54 -3.51 6.22
CA ASP A 123 -17.08 -2.61 7.28
C ASP A 123 -15.60 -2.29 7.17
N ARG A 124 -14.81 -3.30 6.74
CA ARG A 124 -13.36 -3.17 6.51
C ARG A 124 -12.99 -3.80 5.18
N VAL A 125 -12.09 -3.15 4.47
CA VAL A 125 -11.45 -3.73 3.29
C VAL A 125 -9.93 -3.64 3.47
N VAL A 126 -9.25 -4.77 3.29
CA VAL A 126 -7.80 -4.86 3.35
C VAL A 126 -7.29 -5.47 2.05
N ALA A 127 -6.21 -4.95 1.49
CA ALA A 127 -5.72 -5.44 0.22
C ALA A 127 -4.20 -5.23 0.04
N ASN A 128 -3.57 -6.18 -0.63
CA ASN A 128 -2.25 -6.01 -1.22
C ASN A 128 -2.29 -6.53 -2.67
N PRO A 129 -2.86 -5.75 -3.60
CA PRO A 129 -2.94 -6.15 -5.00
C PRO A 129 -1.55 -6.21 -5.63
N MET A 130 -1.42 -6.89 -6.76
CA MET A 130 -0.21 -6.84 -7.57
C MET A 130 0.06 -5.40 -8.02
N TRP A 131 1.26 -4.90 -7.72
CA TRP A 131 1.62 -3.52 -8.00
C TRP A 131 1.90 -3.29 -9.48
N ASN A 132 1.56 -2.09 -9.94
CA ASN A 132 1.89 -1.64 -11.30
C ASN A 132 1.32 -2.51 -12.43
N GLN A 133 0.21 -3.24 -12.22
CA GLN A 133 -0.47 -4.00 -13.28
C GLN A 133 -0.84 -3.10 -14.45
N THR A 134 -0.60 -3.57 -15.68
CA THR A 134 -0.84 -2.80 -16.93
C THR A 134 -1.81 -3.48 -17.88
N GLU A 135 -2.42 -4.59 -17.49
CA GLU A 135 -3.30 -5.42 -18.32
C GLU A 135 -4.71 -4.85 -18.49
N PHE A 136 -5.13 -3.95 -17.60
CA PHE A 136 -6.45 -3.31 -17.67
C PHE A 136 -6.40 -2.05 -18.54
N LYS A 137 -7.35 -1.94 -19.47
CA LYS A 137 -7.46 -0.82 -20.41
C LYS A 137 -8.69 0.02 -20.09
N GLU A 138 -8.75 1.25 -20.61
CA GLU A 138 -9.88 2.17 -20.40
C GLU A 138 -11.23 1.51 -20.65
N LYS A 139 -11.35 0.69 -21.72
CA LYS A 139 -12.56 -0.08 -22.01
C LYS A 139 -13.01 -1.06 -20.91
N ASP A 140 -12.07 -1.57 -20.10
CA ASP A 140 -12.38 -2.49 -19.00
C ASP A 140 -13.03 -1.71 -17.84
N TYR A 141 -12.70 -0.43 -17.68
CA TYR A 141 -13.32 0.49 -16.72
C TYR A 141 -14.68 1.01 -17.24
N ASP A 142 -14.75 1.36 -18.52
CA ASP A 142 -15.99 1.84 -19.15
C ASP A 142 -17.08 0.77 -19.21
N ALA A 143 -16.69 -0.51 -19.27
CA ALA A 143 -17.60 -1.65 -19.27
C ALA A 143 -18.13 -2.01 -17.88
N ASP A 144 -17.77 -1.27 -16.83
CA ASP A 144 -18.23 -1.56 -15.47
C ASP A 144 -19.71 -1.23 -15.27
N GLU A 145 -20.48 -2.26 -14.88
CA GLU A 145 -21.91 -2.15 -14.60
C GLU A 145 -22.23 -1.98 -13.10
N LEU A 146 -21.19 -1.82 -12.25
CA LEU A 146 -21.30 -1.85 -10.79
C LEU A 146 -20.95 -0.52 -10.12
N ASP A 147 -20.81 0.54 -10.92
CA ASP A 147 -20.48 1.91 -10.46
C ASP A 147 -19.18 1.97 -9.60
N ARG A 148 -18.20 1.10 -9.89
CA ARG A 148 -16.93 1.06 -9.15
C ARG A 148 -16.00 2.21 -9.47
N PHE A 149 -16.09 2.75 -10.68
CA PHE A 149 -15.17 3.72 -11.24
C PHE A 149 -15.91 5.04 -11.52
N PRO A 150 -15.94 5.98 -10.56
CA PRO A 150 -16.63 7.25 -10.72
C PRO A 150 -16.13 8.00 -11.96
N LYS A 151 -17.03 8.43 -12.82
CA LYS A 151 -16.69 9.10 -14.10
C LYS A 151 -15.92 10.40 -13.89
N ASP A 152 -16.18 11.12 -12.82
CA ASP A 152 -15.53 12.36 -12.43
C ASP A 152 -14.11 12.12 -11.85
N ALA A 153 -13.82 10.93 -11.30
CA ALA A 153 -12.48 10.52 -10.95
C ALA A 153 -11.64 10.15 -12.19
N GLY A 154 -12.29 9.62 -13.22
CA GLY A 154 -11.67 9.21 -14.47
C GLY A 154 -10.95 7.86 -14.42
N PHE A 155 -10.36 7.50 -15.56
CA PHE A 155 -9.55 6.31 -15.73
C PHE A 155 -8.11 6.56 -15.23
N PRO A 156 -7.55 5.68 -14.38
CA PRO A 156 -6.24 5.92 -13.75
C PRO A 156 -5.03 5.79 -14.69
N GLY A 157 -5.25 5.46 -15.98
CA GLY A 157 -4.16 5.33 -16.95
C GLY A 157 -3.61 3.91 -17.04
N SER A 158 -2.31 3.78 -17.31
CA SER A 158 -1.69 2.48 -17.62
C SER A 158 -1.48 1.58 -16.39
N LYS A 159 -1.50 2.13 -15.19
CA LYS A 159 -1.32 1.39 -13.93
C LYS A 159 -2.66 1.17 -13.25
N ALA A 160 -2.92 -0.05 -12.78
CA ALA A 160 -4.17 -0.40 -12.12
C ALA A 160 -4.24 -0.02 -10.64
N ASP A 161 -3.16 0.49 -10.06
CA ASP A 161 -3.07 0.77 -8.62
C ASP A 161 -4.27 1.59 -8.11
N TRP A 162 -4.58 2.71 -8.77
CA TRP A 162 -5.74 3.54 -8.40
C TRP A 162 -7.08 2.94 -8.87
N GLY A 163 -7.10 2.03 -9.83
CA GLY A 163 -8.28 1.23 -10.15
C GLY A 163 -8.65 0.27 -9.01
N TRP A 164 -7.66 -0.35 -8.37
CA TRP A 164 -7.87 -1.12 -7.15
C TRP A 164 -8.40 -0.25 -6.01
N VAL A 165 -7.86 0.97 -5.83
CA VAL A 165 -8.34 1.90 -4.81
C VAL A 165 -9.81 2.30 -5.05
N GLN A 166 -10.21 2.54 -6.32
CA GLN A 166 -11.60 2.81 -6.70
C GLN A 166 -12.52 1.61 -6.39
N HIS A 167 -12.12 0.38 -6.76
CA HIS A 167 -12.88 -0.83 -6.43
C HIS A 167 -13.03 -1.01 -4.90
N ILE A 168 -11.96 -0.80 -4.14
CA ILE A 168 -11.96 -0.87 -2.68
C ILE A 168 -12.94 0.15 -2.10
N LEU A 169 -12.93 1.39 -2.58
CA LEU A 169 -13.87 2.43 -2.14
C LEU A 169 -15.32 2.00 -2.38
N ALA A 170 -15.62 1.49 -3.58
CA ALA A 170 -16.96 1.02 -3.95
C ALA A 170 -17.43 -0.20 -3.12
N SER A 171 -16.48 -0.90 -2.49
CA SER A 171 -16.73 -2.04 -1.60
C SER A 171 -16.88 -1.64 -0.13
N LEU A 172 -16.80 -0.36 0.22
CA LEU A 172 -17.00 0.12 1.59
C LEU A 172 -18.44 0.52 1.84
N ASN A 173 -18.96 0.19 3.02
CA ASN A 173 -20.21 0.79 3.50
C ASN A 173 -19.95 2.24 4.00
N ASP A 174 -21.03 2.96 4.33
CA ASP A 174 -20.98 4.38 4.72
C ASP A 174 -20.09 4.71 5.94
N LYS A 175 -19.71 3.70 6.73
CA LYS A 175 -18.80 3.80 7.88
C LYS A 175 -17.53 2.99 7.66
N GLY A 176 -17.35 2.49 6.46
CA GLY A 176 -16.28 1.59 6.10
C GLY A 176 -14.91 2.27 6.10
N ARG A 177 -13.89 1.49 6.44
CA ARG A 177 -12.47 1.87 6.33
C ARG A 177 -11.72 0.83 5.54
N ALA A 178 -10.69 1.27 4.82
CA ALA A 178 -9.83 0.35 4.09
C ALA A 178 -8.37 0.68 4.27
N ALA A 179 -7.52 -0.34 4.10
CA ALA A 179 -6.07 -0.20 3.98
C ALA A 179 -5.58 -0.99 2.77
N VAL A 180 -4.89 -0.33 1.86
CA VAL A 180 -4.33 -0.95 0.67
C VAL A 180 -2.83 -0.71 0.60
N VAL A 181 -2.08 -1.78 0.34
CA VAL A 181 -0.63 -1.74 0.13
C VAL A 181 -0.34 -1.55 -1.35
N LEU A 182 0.42 -0.53 -1.69
CA LEU A 182 0.77 -0.19 -3.07
C LEU A 182 2.26 0.17 -3.19
N ASP A 183 2.75 0.20 -4.41
CA ASP A 183 4.03 0.80 -4.76
C ASP A 183 4.08 2.28 -4.37
N THR A 184 5.25 2.76 -3.94
CA THR A 184 5.43 4.17 -3.53
C THR A 184 5.07 5.17 -4.62
N GLY A 185 5.22 4.77 -5.88
CA GLY A 185 4.81 5.57 -7.02
C GLY A 185 3.32 5.90 -7.04
N ALA A 186 2.44 5.03 -6.52
CA ALA A 186 1.01 5.32 -6.44
C ALA A 186 0.71 6.60 -5.66
N ALA A 187 1.55 6.94 -4.67
CA ALA A 187 1.42 8.16 -3.88
C ALA A 187 1.96 9.43 -4.58
N SER A 188 2.78 9.31 -5.63
CA SER A 188 3.55 10.44 -6.17
C SER A 188 3.60 10.57 -7.70
N ARG A 189 3.31 9.48 -8.46
CA ARG A 189 3.42 9.53 -9.94
C ARG A 189 2.61 10.68 -10.52
N GLY A 190 3.23 11.40 -11.46
CA GLY A 190 2.65 12.57 -12.11
C GLY A 190 2.74 13.88 -11.33
N SER A 191 3.07 13.87 -10.04
CA SER A 191 3.25 15.11 -9.26
C SER A 191 4.55 15.82 -9.65
N GLY A 192 4.51 17.15 -9.71
CA GLY A 192 5.63 18.00 -10.13
C GLY A 192 5.87 18.09 -11.64
N ASN A 193 5.08 17.37 -12.44
CA ASN A 193 5.13 17.44 -13.90
C ASN A 193 4.04 18.38 -14.46
N ALA A 194 4.41 19.22 -15.43
CA ALA A 194 3.46 20.11 -16.11
C ALA A 194 2.44 19.36 -17.00
N ASN A 195 2.76 18.10 -17.37
CA ASN A 195 1.88 17.29 -18.22
C ASN A 195 0.71 16.69 -17.42
N THR A 196 -0.42 16.50 -18.09
CA THR A 196 -1.56 15.76 -17.53
C THR A 196 -1.15 14.33 -17.21
N ASN A 197 -1.57 13.83 -16.04
CA ASN A 197 -1.33 12.45 -15.62
C ASN A 197 -2.62 11.89 -15.03
N LYS A 198 -3.20 10.92 -15.73
CA LYS A 198 -4.49 10.29 -15.36
C LYS A 198 -4.48 9.70 -13.96
N GLU A 199 -3.36 9.13 -13.53
CA GLU A 199 -3.23 8.56 -12.18
C GLU A 199 -3.24 9.66 -11.09
N LYS A 200 -2.55 10.79 -11.36
CA LYS A 200 -2.63 11.98 -10.51
C LYS A 200 -4.04 12.54 -10.42
N ASP A 201 -4.79 12.53 -11.54
CA ASP A 201 -6.15 13.04 -11.57
C ASP A 201 -7.10 12.20 -10.69
N VAL A 202 -7.01 10.88 -10.73
CA VAL A 202 -7.75 9.99 -9.81
C VAL A 202 -7.33 10.24 -8.37
N ARG A 203 -6.04 10.32 -8.08
CA ARG A 203 -5.53 10.62 -6.72
C ARG A 203 -6.02 11.97 -6.21
N ARG A 204 -6.02 13.00 -7.06
CA ARG A 204 -6.59 14.32 -6.75
C ARG A 204 -8.05 14.21 -6.35
N TRP A 205 -8.86 13.47 -7.12
CA TRP A 205 -10.27 13.25 -6.80
C TRP A 205 -10.44 12.65 -5.39
N PHE A 206 -9.69 11.62 -5.03
CA PHE A 206 -9.73 11.03 -3.68
C PHE A 206 -9.37 12.02 -2.57
N VAL A 207 -8.40 12.90 -2.81
CA VAL A 207 -8.01 13.96 -1.86
C VAL A 207 -9.12 15.01 -1.74
N GLU A 208 -9.69 15.46 -2.86
CA GLU A 208 -10.76 16.47 -2.91
C GLU A 208 -12.06 15.96 -2.28
N GLN A 209 -12.39 14.68 -2.46
CA GLN A 209 -13.53 14.02 -1.80
C GLN A 209 -13.28 13.72 -0.31
N ASP A 210 -12.10 14.02 0.21
CA ASP A 210 -11.73 13.79 1.60
C ASP A 210 -11.80 12.33 2.05
N LEU A 211 -11.50 11.39 1.16
CA LEU A 211 -11.64 9.94 1.38
C LEU A 211 -10.37 9.29 1.96
N ILE A 212 -9.20 9.92 1.77
CA ILE A 212 -7.94 9.40 2.30
C ILE A 212 -7.78 9.85 3.74
N GLU A 213 -7.75 8.89 4.68
CA GLU A 213 -7.47 9.15 6.09
C GLU A 213 -5.99 9.40 6.33
N GLY A 214 -5.14 8.60 5.71
CA GLY A 214 -3.70 8.79 5.81
C GLY A 214 -2.89 7.87 4.92
N VAL A 215 -1.58 8.08 4.93
CA VAL A 215 -0.60 7.28 4.17
C VAL A 215 0.58 6.95 5.07
N LEU A 216 0.98 5.67 5.07
CA LEU A 216 2.17 5.19 5.75
C LEU A 216 3.23 4.80 4.72
N TYR A 217 4.45 5.25 4.92
CA TYR A 217 5.60 4.84 4.13
C TYR A 217 6.35 3.73 4.87
N LEU A 218 6.47 2.56 4.23
CA LEU A 218 7.06 1.37 4.83
C LEU A 218 8.57 1.32 4.62
N PRO A 219 9.31 0.53 5.41
CA PRO A 219 10.71 0.24 5.17
C PRO A 219 10.97 -0.44 3.82
N GLU A 220 12.17 -0.29 3.31
CA GLU A 220 12.64 -1.02 2.12
C GLU A 220 12.90 -2.50 2.41
N ASN A 221 12.94 -3.28 1.35
CA ASN A 221 13.31 -4.70 1.38
C ASN A 221 12.46 -5.57 2.32
N LEU A 222 11.16 -5.26 2.49
CA LEU A 222 10.19 -6.07 3.21
C LEU A 222 9.53 -7.12 2.30
N PHE A 223 9.18 -6.75 1.08
CA PHE A 223 8.40 -7.57 0.15
C PHE A 223 9.29 -8.53 -0.65
N TYR A 224 8.82 -9.77 -0.86
CA TYR A 224 9.67 -10.85 -1.40
C TYR A 224 10.12 -10.62 -2.84
N ASN A 225 9.31 -10.00 -3.68
CA ASN A 225 9.57 -9.80 -5.10
C ASN A 225 10.28 -8.47 -5.44
N THR A 226 10.50 -7.60 -4.45
CA THR A 226 11.14 -6.30 -4.68
C THR A 226 11.93 -5.85 -3.45
N SER A 227 12.96 -5.03 -3.68
CA SER A 227 13.63 -4.28 -2.61
C SER A 227 12.98 -2.91 -2.36
N ALA A 228 12.11 -2.46 -3.28
CA ALA A 228 11.43 -1.18 -3.13
C ALA A 228 10.52 -1.15 -1.90
N PRO A 229 10.41 -0.02 -1.20
CA PRO A 229 9.44 0.16 -0.14
C PRO A 229 8.02 0.21 -0.71
N GLY A 230 7.03 -0.14 0.14
CA GLY A 230 5.62 0.06 -0.15
C GLY A 230 5.04 1.26 0.59
N VAL A 231 3.82 1.62 0.22
CA VAL A 231 2.98 2.54 1.01
C VAL A 231 1.67 1.85 1.37
N ILE A 232 1.12 2.17 2.54
CA ILE A 232 -0.24 1.81 2.90
C ILE A 232 -1.10 3.08 2.77
N ILE A 233 -2.09 3.06 1.88
CA ILE A 233 -3.10 4.11 1.79
C ILE A 233 -4.31 3.67 2.61
N VAL A 234 -4.72 4.51 3.54
CA VAL A 234 -5.89 4.27 4.41
C VAL A 234 -7.05 5.14 3.95
N LEU A 235 -8.17 4.52 3.61
CA LEU A 235 -9.43 5.18 3.25
C LEU A 235 -10.40 5.16 4.43
N ASN A 236 -11.25 6.19 4.53
CA ASN A 236 -12.29 6.28 5.55
C ASN A 236 -13.50 7.03 5.01
N GLN A 237 -14.64 6.34 4.88
CA GLN A 237 -15.92 6.91 4.43
C GLN A 237 -16.55 7.85 5.47
N ALA A 238 -16.19 7.69 6.76
CA ALA A 238 -16.79 8.44 7.86
C ALA A 238 -15.71 9.08 8.76
N LYS A 239 -14.83 9.89 8.16
CA LYS A 239 -13.81 10.61 8.92
C LYS A 239 -14.44 11.47 10.02
N PRO A 240 -13.94 11.40 11.26
CA PRO A 240 -14.37 12.30 12.34
C PRO A 240 -14.21 13.76 11.96
N GLN A 241 -15.04 14.63 12.51
CA GLN A 241 -15.06 16.06 12.13
C GLN A 241 -13.69 16.75 12.28
N GLU A 242 -12.94 16.41 13.32
CA GLU A 242 -11.61 16.96 13.60
C GLU A 242 -10.53 16.51 12.60
N ARG A 243 -10.78 15.44 11.85
CA ARG A 243 -9.87 14.89 10.83
C ARG A 243 -10.26 15.30 9.41
N LYS A 244 -11.44 15.89 9.22
CA LYS A 244 -11.90 16.33 7.89
C LYS A 244 -10.98 17.38 7.28
N GLY A 245 -10.75 17.25 5.98
CA GLY A 245 -9.85 18.12 5.21
C GLY A 245 -8.36 17.92 5.50
N LYS A 246 -7.99 16.84 6.22
CA LYS A 246 -6.62 16.55 6.60
C LYS A 246 -6.26 15.10 6.29
N LEU A 247 -4.99 14.84 6.03
CA LEU A 247 -4.40 13.51 5.92
C LEU A 247 -3.34 13.33 7.00
N PHE A 248 -3.28 12.12 7.57
CA PHE A 248 -2.20 11.73 8.48
C PHE A 248 -1.10 11.02 7.70
N LEU A 249 0.08 11.57 7.70
CA LEU A 249 1.24 10.99 7.04
C LEU A 249 2.20 10.42 8.09
N LEU A 250 2.66 9.18 7.88
CA LEU A 250 3.59 8.50 8.76
C LEU A 250 4.74 7.92 7.94
N ASN A 251 5.97 8.25 8.32
CA ASN A 251 7.18 7.72 7.69
C ASN A 251 7.83 6.66 8.60
N ALA A 252 7.52 5.40 8.34
CA ALA A 252 8.06 4.25 9.06
C ALA A 252 9.32 3.66 8.40
N SER A 253 9.97 4.36 7.46
CA SER A 253 11.11 3.85 6.69
C SER A 253 12.28 3.35 7.56
N ARG A 254 12.40 3.81 8.80
CA ARG A 254 13.43 3.42 9.76
C ARG A 254 12.97 2.35 10.77
N GLU A 255 11.73 1.94 10.72
CA GLU A 255 11.13 0.97 11.66
C GLU A 255 11.38 -0.47 11.22
N PHE A 256 12.64 -0.86 11.04
CA PHE A 256 13.00 -2.21 10.65
C PHE A 256 14.26 -2.71 11.34
N SER A 257 14.39 -4.03 11.38
CA SER A 257 15.63 -4.76 11.63
C SER A 257 16.07 -5.49 10.37
N LYS A 258 17.38 -5.56 10.18
CA LYS A 258 17.93 -6.32 9.04
C LYS A 258 17.68 -7.81 9.25
N GLY A 259 17.25 -8.48 8.21
CA GLY A 259 17.07 -9.93 8.13
C GLY A 259 17.69 -10.48 6.84
N ASP A 260 17.72 -11.79 6.72
CA ASP A 260 18.18 -12.50 5.54
C ASP A 260 17.09 -13.47 5.06
N PRO A 261 16.59 -13.35 3.84
CA PRO A 261 16.96 -12.40 2.77
C PRO A 261 16.23 -11.04 2.85
N LYS A 262 15.28 -10.85 3.77
CA LYS A 262 14.42 -9.67 3.84
C LYS A 262 14.49 -9.00 5.21
N ASN A 263 14.35 -7.66 5.21
CA ASN A 263 14.12 -6.89 6.41
C ASN A 263 12.76 -7.28 7.04
N TYR A 264 12.57 -6.97 8.30
CA TYR A 264 11.29 -7.16 8.99
C TYR A 264 11.03 -6.01 9.97
N ILE A 265 9.74 -5.79 10.28
CA ILE A 265 9.33 -4.79 11.28
C ILE A 265 9.24 -5.49 12.64
N PRO A 266 10.05 -5.10 13.65
CA PRO A 266 9.98 -5.68 14.99
C PRO A 266 8.61 -5.49 15.65
N ALA A 267 8.26 -6.38 16.60
CA ALA A 267 6.94 -6.38 17.23
C ALA A 267 6.60 -5.06 17.95
N ASP A 268 7.57 -4.44 18.61
CA ASP A 268 7.39 -3.13 19.26
C ASP A 268 7.19 -2.00 18.23
N ALA A 269 7.84 -2.08 17.07
CA ALA A 269 7.65 -1.13 15.98
C ALA A 269 6.26 -1.28 15.32
N ILE A 270 5.74 -2.50 15.17
CA ILE A 270 4.37 -2.73 14.70
C ILE A 270 3.36 -1.98 15.58
N VAL A 271 3.48 -2.15 16.90
CA VAL A 271 2.61 -1.46 17.87
C VAL A 271 2.80 0.06 17.78
N ARG A 272 4.05 0.54 17.77
CA ARG A 272 4.35 1.97 17.69
C ARG A 272 3.79 2.64 16.43
N ILE A 273 3.89 1.99 15.26
CA ILE A 273 3.33 2.47 14.00
C ILE A 273 1.81 2.56 14.12
N ALA A 274 1.16 1.49 14.53
CA ALA A 274 -0.30 1.41 14.62
C ALA A 274 -0.86 2.41 15.65
N ASP A 275 -0.27 2.49 16.83
CA ASP A 275 -0.69 3.41 17.89
C ASP A 275 -0.51 4.87 17.49
N THR A 276 0.62 5.21 16.83
CA THR A 276 0.86 6.58 16.35
C THR A 276 -0.17 6.98 15.30
N PHE A 277 -0.51 6.07 14.37
CA PHE A 277 -1.55 6.32 13.36
C PHE A 277 -2.93 6.48 14.02
N THR A 278 -3.30 5.59 14.91
CA THR A 278 -4.62 5.59 15.56
C THR A 278 -4.80 6.81 16.46
N ALA A 279 -3.77 7.16 17.24
CA ALA A 279 -3.75 8.34 18.07
C ALA A 279 -3.76 9.67 17.29
N TRP A 280 -3.52 9.62 15.98
CA TRP A 280 -3.47 10.80 15.12
C TRP A 280 -2.53 11.90 15.67
N LYS A 281 -1.35 11.47 16.13
CA LYS A 281 -0.41 12.33 16.85
C LYS A 281 0.83 12.64 16.01
N GLU A 282 1.11 13.93 15.82
CA GLU A 282 2.34 14.35 15.17
C GLU A 282 3.57 14.03 16.03
N LYS A 283 4.60 13.57 15.37
CA LYS A 283 5.95 13.36 15.92
C LYS A 283 6.99 13.87 14.93
N GLU A 284 7.92 14.64 15.42
CA GLU A 284 9.05 15.12 14.62
C GLU A 284 9.76 13.96 13.89
N LYS A 285 10.09 14.15 12.60
CA LYS A 285 10.77 13.19 11.73
C LYS A 285 10.04 11.83 11.57
N TYR A 286 8.78 11.72 12.03
CA TYR A 286 8.06 10.45 12.03
C TYR A 286 6.62 10.56 11.50
N SER A 287 5.82 11.51 11.97
CA SER A 287 4.44 11.68 11.55
C SER A 287 4.03 13.14 11.47
N ARG A 288 3.13 13.46 10.52
CA ARG A 288 2.65 14.81 10.27
C ARG A 288 1.20 14.80 9.81
N ILE A 289 0.44 15.81 10.27
CA ILE A 289 -0.90 16.11 9.77
C ILE A 289 -0.77 17.15 8.67
N VAL A 290 -1.30 16.85 7.48
CA VAL A 290 -1.20 17.71 6.30
C VAL A 290 -2.59 18.06 5.82
N THR A 291 -2.85 19.33 5.49
CA THR A 291 -4.15 19.77 4.98
C THR A 291 -4.28 19.49 3.47
N ARG A 292 -5.51 19.42 2.98
CA ARG A 292 -5.77 19.25 1.54
C ARG A 292 -5.16 20.38 0.72
N GLU A 293 -5.16 21.60 1.24
CA GLU A 293 -4.57 22.77 0.59
C GLU A 293 -3.05 22.63 0.46
N GLU A 294 -2.38 22.07 1.46
CA GLU A 294 -0.94 21.81 1.41
C GLU A 294 -0.63 20.68 0.40
N ILE A 295 -1.47 19.63 0.36
CA ILE A 295 -1.35 18.56 -0.63
C ILE A 295 -1.55 19.09 -2.04
N ALA A 296 -2.55 19.94 -2.27
CA ALA A 296 -2.78 20.58 -3.55
C ALA A 296 -1.59 21.45 -4.00
N LYS A 297 -0.97 22.20 -3.09
CA LYS A 297 0.28 22.95 -3.36
C LYS A 297 1.46 22.06 -3.74
N ASN A 298 1.47 20.82 -3.28
CA ASN A 298 2.45 19.80 -3.65
C ASN A 298 1.98 18.93 -4.84
N ASP A 299 1.09 19.44 -5.68
CA ASP A 299 0.58 18.79 -6.88
C ASP A 299 0.02 17.38 -6.59
N PHE A 300 -0.76 17.28 -5.52
CA PHE A 300 -1.41 16.05 -5.04
C PHE A 300 -0.45 14.87 -4.78
N ASN A 301 0.80 15.17 -4.45
CA ASN A 301 1.71 14.19 -3.89
C ASN A 301 1.30 13.88 -2.44
N ILE A 302 0.99 12.63 -2.15
CA ILE A 302 0.58 12.16 -0.82
C ILE A 302 1.64 11.26 -0.17
N SER A 303 2.84 11.17 -0.75
CA SER A 303 3.93 10.37 -0.18
C SER A 303 4.45 10.99 1.11
N PRO A 304 4.49 10.25 2.23
CA PRO A 304 5.05 10.74 3.48
C PRO A 304 6.48 11.27 3.36
N SER A 305 7.30 10.67 2.49
CA SER A 305 8.69 11.11 2.27
C SER A 305 8.81 12.55 1.73
N ARG A 306 7.75 13.09 1.12
CA ARG A 306 7.71 14.48 0.66
C ARG A 306 7.58 15.48 1.80
N TYR A 307 6.97 15.09 2.92
CA TYR A 307 6.58 15.98 4.01
C TYR A 307 7.38 15.71 5.30
N ILE A 308 7.97 14.53 5.42
CA ILE A 308 8.66 14.06 6.63
C ILE A 308 10.06 13.61 6.26
N HIS A 309 11.04 14.45 6.58
CA HIS A 309 12.46 14.16 6.39
C HIS A 309 12.99 13.42 7.62
N THR A 310 13.43 12.17 7.43
CA THR A 310 13.94 11.31 8.51
C THR A 310 15.44 11.47 8.73
N GLY A 311 16.17 12.11 7.80
CA GLY A 311 17.59 12.42 7.90
C GLY A 311 17.89 13.43 9.01
N GLU A 312 19.13 13.50 9.47
CA GLU A 312 19.67 14.72 10.04
C GLU A 312 19.57 15.79 8.95
N ALA A 313 19.36 17.05 9.33
CA ALA A 313 19.41 18.13 8.34
C ALA A 313 20.76 18.01 7.64
N ASP A 314 20.74 17.61 6.36
CA ASP A 314 21.95 17.68 5.55
C ASP A 314 22.41 19.13 5.67
N GLU A 315 23.63 19.36 6.14
CA GLU A 315 24.28 20.66 5.98
C GLU A 315 24.29 20.90 4.46
N TYR A 316 23.38 21.78 4.04
CA TYR A 316 23.28 22.14 2.63
C TYR A 316 24.64 22.71 2.22
N ARG A 317 25.42 21.91 1.49
CA ARG A 317 26.62 22.43 0.84
C ARG A 317 26.19 23.55 -0.10
N PRO A 318 26.86 24.69 -0.07
CA PRO A 318 26.57 25.79 -0.97
C PRO A 318 26.53 25.28 -2.42
N ILE A 319 25.53 25.70 -3.20
CA ILE A 319 25.38 25.29 -4.61
C ILE A 319 26.68 25.54 -5.38
N ALA A 320 27.40 26.62 -5.05
CA ALA A 320 28.68 26.95 -5.64
C ALA A 320 29.74 25.84 -5.46
N GLU A 321 29.83 25.23 -4.26
CA GLU A 321 30.76 24.13 -3.99
C GLU A 321 30.40 22.86 -4.77
N ILE A 322 29.09 22.58 -4.89
CA ILE A 322 28.58 21.43 -5.65
C ILE A 322 28.90 21.60 -7.15
N VAL A 323 28.72 22.81 -7.68
CA VAL A 323 29.02 23.15 -9.08
C VAL A 323 30.54 23.07 -9.34
N GLU A 324 31.36 23.52 -8.39
CA GLU A 324 32.83 23.44 -8.51
C GLU A 324 33.31 21.99 -8.52
N GLU A 325 32.77 21.14 -7.63
CA GLU A 325 33.07 19.69 -7.62
C GLU A 325 32.61 18.99 -8.90
N LEU A 326 31.44 19.35 -9.42
CA LEU A 326 30.88 18.80 -10.66
C LEU A 326 31.81 19.14 -11.84
N ASN A 327 32.25 20.39 -11.94
CA ASN A 327 33.20 20.83 -13.00
C ASN A 327 34.56 20.10 -12.88
N ALA A 328 35.07 19.90 -11.66
CA ALA A 328 36.31 19.17 -11.44
C ALA A 328 36.19 17.69 -11.87
N LEU A 329 35.07 17.03 -11.55
CA LEU A 329 34.79 15.66 -11.98
C LEU A 329 34.60 15.54 -13.49
N GLU A 330 33.99 16.51 -14.14
CA GLU A 330 33.88 16.56 -15.61
C GLU A 330 35.26 16.68 -16.28
N ASP A 331 36.16 17.48 -15.72
CA ASP A 331 37.49 17.64 -16.26
C ASP A 331 38.36 16.38 -16.04
N GLU A 332 38.21 15.70 -14.91
CA GLU A 332 38.84 14.40 -14.65
C GLU A 332 38.32 13.32 -15.60
N ALA A 333 37.03 13.28 -15.85
CA ALA A 333 36.39 12.36 -16.82
C ALA A 333 36.93 12.59 -18.23
N LYS A 334 37.05 13.86 -18.67
CA LYS A 334 37.66 14.21 -20.00
C LYS A 334 39.10 13.77 -20.10
N ALA A 335 39.89 13.97 -19.04
CA ALA A 335 41.28 13.53 -19.00
C ALA A 335 41.40 12.01 -19.07
N THR A 336 40.54 11.29 -18.34
CA THR A 336 40.48 9.83 -18.34
C THR A 336 40.06 9.28 -19.72
N ASP A 337 39.08 9.88 -20.37
CA ASP A 337 38.64 9.55 -21.73
C ASP A 337 39.73 9.79 -22.75
N ALA A 338 40.46 10.87 -22.63
CA ALA A 338 41.60 11.16 -23.51
C ALA A 338 42.75 10.13 -23.36
N ALA A 339 43.06 9.75 -22.12
CA ALA A 339 44.04 8.72 -21.80
C ALA A 339 43.61 7.34 -22.33
N LEU A 340 42.34 6.99 -22.17
CA LEU A 340 41.79 5.74 -22.71
C LEU A 340 41.87 5.69 -24.24
N LYS A 341 41.46 6.76 -24.93
CA LYS A 341 41.59 6.87 -26.41
C LYS A 341 43.02 6.77 -26.87
N ALA A 342 43.98 7.36 -26.15
CA ALA A 342 45.38 7.23 -26.48
C ALA A 342 45.94 5.81 -26.35
N ILE A 343 45.47 5.06 -25.33
CA ILE A 343 45.80 3.65 -25.14
C ILE A 343 45.18 2.79 -26.25
N LEU A 344 43.88 2.99 -26.55
CA LEU A 344 43.19 2.25 -27.62
C LEU A 344 43.84 2.47 -28.98
N ALA A 345 44.20 3.70 -29.31
CA ALA A 345 44.94 4.00 -30.55
C ALA A 345 46.31 3.28 -30.64
N ARG A 346 46.99 3.06 -29.49
CA ARG A 346 48.28 2.33 -29.46
C ARG A 346 48.14 0.83 -29.68
N ILE A 347 46.97 0.25 -29.36
CA ILE A 347 46.67 -1.18 -29.57
C ILE A 347 45.89 -1.47 -30.86
N GLY A 348 45.63 -0.42 -31.67
CA GLY A 348 45.03 -0.55 -33.00
C GLY A 348 43.48 -0.73 -32.99
N VAL A 349 42.81 -0.22 -31.94
CA VAL A 349 41.36 -0.20 -31.84
C VAL A 349 40.86 1.24 -31.95
#